data_23bd7c0000cd2bde88ec86efe1469c9b
#
_entry.id   23bd7c0000cd2bde88ec86efe1469c9b
#
_cell.length_a   1.000
_cell.length_b   1.000
_cell.length_c   1.000
_cell.angle_alpha   90.00
_cell.angle_beta   90.00
_cell.angle_gamma   90.00
#
_symmetry.space_group_name_H-M   'P 1'
#
loop_
_entity.id
_entity.type
_entity.pdbx_description
1 polymer ?
#
loop_
_entity_poly.entity_id
_entity_poly.type
_entity_poly.pdbx_seq_one_letter_code
_entity_poly.pdbx_strand_id
1 'polypeptide(L)'
;NNILGQIVDFGMQLEIDGKNINAYLVYGDQRWSLEMCSGMERFISGLAIRVALINVCNLPRPNFLVIDEGFGTLDSENLQSLFMLFTYLKTQFDFVMIISHIDSMRDVVDDLMTIKKEKGFSNVKY
;
A
#
# COMPACT_ATOMS: atom_id res chain seq x y z
N ASN A 1 9.46 -9.92 3.97
CA ASN A 1 10.12 -8.88 4.80
C ASN A 1 11.08 -8.00 3.99
N ASN A 2 11.66 -8.49 2.89
CA ASN A 2 12.54 -7.66 2.04
C ASN A 2 11.83 -6.40 1.50
N ILE A 3 10.53 -6.49 1.21
CA ILE A 3 9.71 -5.35 0.77
C ILE A 3 9.50 -4.39 1.94
N LEU A 4 9.02 -4.91 3.08
CA LEU A 4 8.73 -4.10 4.27
C LEU A 4 9.97 -3.38 4.80
N GLY A 5 11.11 -4.04 4.89
CA GLY A 5 12.35 -3.45 5.40
C GLY A 5 12.91 -2.28 4.57
N GLN A 6 12.35 -2.00 3.38
CA GLN A 6 12.69 -0.82 2.57
C GLN A 6 11.73 0.36 2.81
N ILE A 7 10.59 0.11 3.46
CA ILE A 7 9.48 1.07 3.55
C ILE A 7 9.21 1.45 5.00
N VAL A 8 9.30 0.48 5.91
CA VAL A 8 8.93 0.59 7.33
C VAL A 8 9.95 -0.13 8.21
N ASP A 9 9.91 0.14 9.50
CA ASP A 9 10.78 -0.42 10.54
C ASP A 9 10.25 -1.70 11.20
N PHE A 10 9.21 -2.29 10.64
CA PHE A 10 8.66 -3.55 11.11
C PHE A 10 8.74 -4.66 10.06
N GLY A 11 8.73 -5.89 10.52
CA GLY A 11 8.59 -7.09 9.69
C GLY A 11 7.21 -7.71 9.81
N MET A 12 6.97 -8.78 9.04
CA MET A 12 5.77 -9.58 9.12
C MET A 12 6.11 -11.05 9.31
N GLN A 13 5.35 -11.71 10.15
CA GLN A 13 5.38 -13.15 10.36
C GLN A 13 4.02 -13.75 10.06
N LEU A 14 4.01 -14.82 9.27
CA LEU A 14 2.82 -15.61 8.99
C LEU A 14 2.91 -16.94 9.75
N GLU A 15 1.86 -17.32 10.44
CA GLU A 15 1.75 -18.59 11.15
C GLU A 15 0.55 -19.38 10.65
N ILE A 16 0.75 -20.67 10.42
CA ILE A 16 -0.32 -21.58 10.04
C ILE A 16 -0.82 -22.26 11.31
N ASP A 17 -2.12 -22.09 11.58
CA ASP A 17 -2.83 -22.78 12.66
C ASP A 17 -4.01 -23.54 12.07
N GLY A 18 -3.84 -24.82 11.89
CA GLY A 18 -4.81 -25.69 11.23
C GLY A 18 -5.10 -25.26 9.78
N LYS A 19 -6.28 -24.67 9.54
CA LYS A 19 -6.71 -24.15 8.23
C LYS A 19 -6.57 -22.62 8.12
N ASN A 20 -6.15 -21.97 9.19
CA ASN A 20 -6.04 -20.52 9.25
C ASN A 20 -4.59 -20.08 9.03
N ILE A 21 -4.43 -18.90 8.45
CA ILE A 21 -3.15 -18.19 8.35
C ILE A 21 -3.29 -16.92 9.17
N ASN A 22 -2.54 -16.84 10.27
CA ASN A 22 -2.48 -15.67 11.12
C ASN A 22 -1.31 -14.79 10.72
N ALA A 23 -1.54 -13.49 10.63
CA ALA A 23 -0.51 -12.51 10.29
C ALA A 23 -0.19 -11.64 11.51
N TYR A 24 1.09 -11.44 11.75
CA TYR A 24 1.60 -10.62 12.85
C TYR A 24 2.62 -9.63 12.34
N LEU A 25 2.60 -8.41 12.90
CA LEU A 25 3.68 -7.45 12.74
C LEU A 25 4.72 -7.67 13.84
N VAL A 26 5.99 -7.51 13.47
CA VAL A 26 7.13 -7.74 14.35
C VAL A 26 7.98 -6.48 14.43
N TYR A 27 8.06 -5.90 15.61
CA TYR A 27 8.90 -4.75 15.97
C TYR A 27 9.99 -5.21 16.94
N GLY A 28 11.19 -5.45 16.45
CA GLY A 28 12.24 -6.05 17.27
C GLY A 28 11.77 -7.37 17.90
N ASP A 29 11.68 -7.42 19.23
CA ASP A 29 11.22 -8.61 19.97
C ASP A 29 9.70 -8.64 20.23
N GLN A 30 8.98 -7.60 19.85
CA GLN A 30 7.53 -7.51 20.06
C GLN A 30 6.75 -8.01 18.83
N ARG A 31 5.62 -8.67 19.11
CA ARG A 31 4.75 -9.23 18.08
C ARG A 31 3.30 -8.82 18.33
N TRP A 32 2.66 -8.26 17.31
CA TRP A 32 1.29 -7.77 17.36
C TRP A 32 0.44 -8.45 16.28
N SER A 33 -0.76 -8.89 16.67
CA SER A 33 -1.72 -9.35 15.66
C SER A 33 -2.04 -8.23 14.68
N LEU A 34 -2.11 -8.54 13.38
CA LEU A 34 -2.44 -7.56 12.34
C LEU A 34 -3.77 -6.84 12.59
N GLU A 35 -4.72 -7.48 13.29
CA GLU A 35 -6.00 -6.89 13.64
C GLU A 35 -5.88 -5.73 14.65
N MET A 36 -4.83 -5.74 15.48
CA MET A 36 -4.56 -4.71 16.48
C MET A 36 -3.73 -3.54 15.94
N CYS A 37 -3.25 -3.64 14.71
CA CYS A 37 -2.39 -2.64 14.09
C CYS A 37 -3.19 -1.47 13.50
N SER A 38 -2.52 -0.35 13.27
CA SER A 38 -3.11 0.83 12.64
C SER A 38 -3.60 0.55 11.21
N GLY A 39 -4.45 1.42 10.68
CA GLY A 39 -4.94 1.30 9.30
C GLY A 39 -3.81 1.31 8.28
N MET A 40 -2.81 2.17 8.48
CA MET A 40 -1.65 2.27 7.59
C MET A 40 -0.76 1.04 7.65
N GLU A 41 -0.46 0.52 8.85
CA GLU A 41 0.31 -0.71 9.00
C GLU A 41 -0.36 -1.89 8.32
N ARG A 42 -1.68 -2.03 8.48
CA ARG A 42 -2.47 -3.06 7.78
C ARG A 42 -2.46 -2.89 6.28
N PHE A 43 -2.56 -1.64 5.79
CA PHE A 43 -2.51 -1.34 4.36
C PHE A 43 -1.16 -1.71 3.74
N ILE A 44 -0.06 -1.21 4.30
CA ILE A 44 1.31 -1.48 3.81
C ILE A 44 1.59 -3.00 3.84
N SER A 45 1.24 -3.66 4.95
CA SER A 45 1.43 -5.11 5.11
C SER A 45 0.62 -5.91 4.09
N GLY A 46 -0.65 -5.56 3.91
CA GLY A 46 -1.52 -6.21 2.94
C GLY A 46 -1.03 -6.04 1.50
N LEU A 47 -0.52 -4.86 1.16
CA LEU A 47 0.06 -4.60 -0.16
C LEU A 47 1.37 -5.37 -0.37
N ALA A 48 2.24 -5.41 0.65
CA ALA A 48 3.49 -6.19 0.61
C ALA A 48 3.23 -7.70 0.39
N ILE A 49 2.19 -8.26 1.04
CA ILE A 49 1.76 -9.66 0.80
C ILE A 49 1.33 -9.83 -0.67
N ARG A 50 0.49 -8.94 -1.21
CA ARG A 50 0.00 -9.04 -2.59
C ARG A 50 1.14 -8.99 -3.60
N VAL A 51 2.08 -8.06 -3.44
CA VAL A 51 3.26 -7.96 -4.31
C VAL A 51 4.15 -9.21 -4.18
N ALA A 52 4.35 -9.72 -2.97
CA ALA A 52 5.09 -10.96 -2.76
C ALA A 52 4.42 -12.17 -3.44
N LEU A 53 3.09 -12.28 -3.37
CA LEU A 53 2.33 -13.33 -4.03
C LEU A 53 2.43 -13.25 -5.56
N ILE A 54 2.36 -12.04 -6.15
CA ILE A 54 2.59 -11.83 -7.58
C ILE A 54 3.97 -12.38 -8.01
N ASN A 55 4.99 -12.20 -7.17
CA ASN A 55 6.35 -12.63 -7.48
C ASN A 55 6.55 -14.16 -7.41
N VAL A 56 5.71 -14.88 -6.67
CA VAL A 56 5.83 -16.35 -6.51
C VAL A 56 4.76 -17.14 -7.26
N CYS A 57 3.72 -16.49 -7.79
CA CYS A 57 2.70 -17.17 -8.57
C CYS A 57 3.20 -17.45 -10.00
N ASN A 58 2.68 -18.54 -10.60
CA ASN A 58 3.00 -18.95 -11.97
C ASN A 58 2.12 -18.23 -13.04
N LEU A 59 1.43 -17.18 -12.66
CA LEU A 59 0.60 -16.37 -13.57
C LEU A 59 1.45 -15.29 -14.25
N PRO A 60 1.05 -14.81 -15.44
CA PRO A 60 1.68 -13.66 -16.07
C PRO A 60 1.68 -12.47 -15.11
N ARG A 61 2.85 -11.86 -14.90
CA ARG A 61 2.99 -10.71 -14.02
C ARG A 61 2.40 -9.48 -14.70
N PRO A 62 1.45 -8.77 -14.07
CA PRO A 62 0.96 -7.51 -14.59
C PRO A 62 2.07 -6.45 -14.53
N ASN A 63 2.13 -5.56 -15.50
CA ASN A 63 3.03 -4.42 -15.51
C ASN A 63 2.38 -3.15 -14.95
N PHE A 64 1.13 -3.21 -14.51
CA PHE A 64 0.43 -2.10 -13.88
C PHE A 64 -0.21 -2.50 -12.55
N LEU A 65 -0.39 -1.52 -11.68
CA LEU A 65 -1.08 -1.66 -10.39
C LEU A 65 -2.09 -0.54 -10.22
N VAL A 66 -3.29 -0.86 -9.76
CA VAL A 66 -4.31 0.12 -9.38
C VAL A 66 -4.59 -0.03 -7.89
N ILE A 67 -4.50 1.08 -7.16
CA ILE A 67 -4.82 1.17 -5.74
C ILE A 67 -6.02 2.12 -5.61
N ASP A 68 -7.17 1.55 -5.26
CA ASP A 68 -8.40 2.31 -5.06
C ASP A 68 -8.62 2.51 -3.56
N GLU A 69 -8.27 3.70 -3.08
CA GLU A 69 -8.32 4.09 -1.67
C GLU A 69 -7.50 3.16 -0.72
N GLY A 70 -7.84 3.12 0.57
CA GLY A 70 -7.21 2.22 1.55
C GLY A 70 -6.15 2.87 2.44
N PHE A 71 -5.84 4.15 2.21
CA PHE A 71 -4.79 4.86 2.95
C PHE A 71 -5.24 5.35 4.33
N GLY A 72 -6.57 5.32 4.62
CA GLY A 72 -7.12 5.80 5.89
C GLY A 72 -6.88 7.28 6.13
N THR A 73 -6.71 7.68 7.39
CA THR A 73 -6.27 9.02 7.76
C THR A 73 -4.75 9.11 7.61
N LEU A 74 -4.30 9.98 6.71
CA LEU A 74 -2.88 10.28 6.54
C LEU A 74 -2.50 11.41 7.50
N ASP A 75 -1.54 11.12 8.36
CA ASP A 75 -0.79 12.09 9.12
C ASP A 75 0.62 12.30 8.51
N SER A 76 1.34 13.28 9.02
CA SER A 76 2.67 13.62 8.49
C SER A 76 3.70 12.49 8.64
N GLU A 77 3.55 11.63 9.64
CA GLU A 77 4.47 10.49 9.87
C GLU A 77 4.26 9.39 8.83
N ASN A 78 3.02 9.19 8.41
CA ASN A 78 2.67 8.18 7.40
C ASN A 78 3.03 8.58 5.97
N LEU A 79 3.15 9.89 5.66
CA LEU A 79 3.51 10.37 4.32
C LEU A 79 4.87 9.87 3.86
N GLN A 80 5.86 9.81 4.76
CA GLN A 80 7.19 9.30 4.42
C GLN A 80 7.14 7.82 4.04
N SER A 81 6.44 7.01 4.80
CA SER A 81 6.26 5.58 4.51
C SER A 81 5.53 5.35 3.18
N LEU A 82 4.55 6.19 2.85
CA LEU A 82 3.87 6.15 1.55
C LEU A 82 4.81 6.53 0.40
N PHE A 83 5.62 7.56 0.56
CA PHE A 83 6.60 7.94 -0.45
C PHE A 83 7.58 6.80 -0.74
N MET A 84 8.09 6.15 0.30
CA MET A 84 8.97 4.97 0.18
C MET A 84 8.25 3.80 -0.49
N LEU A 85 6.99 3.55 -0.12
CA LEU A 85 6.15 2.53 -0.73
C LEU A 85 5.98 2.77 -2.24
N PHE A 86 5.59 3.98 -2.65
CA PHE A 86 5.38 4.29 -4.06
C PHE A 86 6.68 4.26 -4.86
N THR A 87 7.78 4.72 -4.28
CA THR A 87 9.11 4.58 -4.88
C THR A 87 9.44 3.11 -5.14
N TYR A 88 9.18 2.23 -4.17
CA TYR A 88 9.35 0.79 -4.35
C TYR A 88 8.42 0.24 -5.44
N LEU A 89 7.12 0.60 -5.44
CA LEU A 89 6.15 0.10 -6.43
C LEU A 89 6.54 0.48 -7.87
N LYS A 90 7.10 1.67 -8.09
CA LYS A 90 7.64 2.11 -9.38
C LYS A 90 8.78 1.23 -9.90
N THR A 91 9.50 0.55 -9.03
CA THR A 91 10.51 -0.44 -9.45
C THR A 91 9.91 -1.78 -9.85
N GLN A 92 8.66 -2.04 -9.45
CA GLN A 92 7.97 -3.31 -9.65
C GLN A 92 6.96 -3.28 -10.80
N PHE A 93 6.41 -2.10 -11.12
CA PHE A 93 5.36 -1.90 -12.12
C PHE A 93 5.72 -0.70 -13.02
N ASP A 94 5.40 -0.80 -14.31
CA ASP A 94 5.61 0.28 -15.28
C ASP A 94 4.62 1.43 -15.05
N PHE A 95 3.46 1.13 -14.49
CA PHE A 95 2.39 2.08 -14.21
C PHE A 95 1.70 1.78 -12.88
N VAL A 96 1.60 2.80 -12.02
CA VAL A 96 0.85 2.72 -10.75
C VAL A 96 -0.21 3.83 -10.75
N MET A 97 -1.48 3.44 -10.70
CA MET A 97 -2.61 4.35 -10.56
C MET A 97 -3.10 4.34 -9.13
N ILE A 98 -3.30 5.53 -8.57
CA ILE A 98 -3.83 5.71 -7.22
C ILE A 98 -5.13 6.51 -7.33
N ILE A 99 -6.20 5.98 -6.76
CA ILE A 99 -7.49 6.67 -6.63
C ILE A 99 -7.64 7.05 -5.17
N SER A 100 -7.75 8.35 -4.89
CA SER A 100 -7.86 8.87 -3.53
C SER A 100 -8.59 10.21 -3.51
N HIS A 101 -9.26 10.48 -2.39
CA HIS A 101 -9.87 11.78 -2.09
C HIS A 101 -9.02 12.61 -1.12
N ILE A 102 -7.84 12.12 -0.74
CA ILE A 102 -6.95 12.73 0.24
C ILE A 102 -6.02 13.72 -0.43
N ASP A 103 -6.12 15.01 -0.06
CA ASP A 103 -5.35 16.08 -0.71
C ASP A 103 -3.83 15.93 -0.52
N SER A 104 -3.35 15.41 0.61
CA SER A 104 -1.93 15.19 0.87
C SER A 104 -1.27 14.13 -0.03
N MET A 105 -2.07 13.33 -0.76
CA MET A 105 -1.54 12.40 -1.77
C MET A 105 -0.88 13.13 -2.96
N ARG A 106 -1.19 14.41 -3.18
CA ARG A 106 -0.60 15.24 -4.25
C ARG A 106 0.92 15.33 -4.15
N ASP A 107 1.44 15.30 -2.93
CA ASP A 107 2.87 15.50 -2.65
C ASP A 107 3.71 14.23 -2.88
N VAL A 108 3.05 13.08 -3.09
CA VAL A 108 3.72 11.77 -3.21
C VAL A 108 3.51 11.09 -4.58
N VAL A 109 2.81 11.74 -5.50
CA VAL A 109 2.58 11.25 -6.87
C VAL A 109 3.30 12.12 -7.90
N ASP A 110 3.62 11.56 -9.07
CA ASP A 110 4.29 12.29 -10.15
C ASP A 110 3.32 13.15 -10.95
N ASP A 111 2.16 12.60 -11.28
CA ASP A 111 1.12 13.24 -12.06
C ASP A 111 -0.23 13.16 -11.36
N LEU A 112 -1.03 14.20 -11.49
CA LEU A 112 -2.33 14.31 -10.84
C LEU A 112 -3.44 14.57 -11.85
N MET A 113 -4.44 13.70 -11.84
CA MET A 113 -5.69 13.91 -12.55
C MET A 113 -6.80 14.21 -11.53
N THR A 114 -7.40 15.39 -11.61
CA THR A 114 -8.50 15.78 -10.72
C THR A 114 -9.84 15.59 -11.43
N ILE A 115 -10.76 14.85 -10.80
CA ILE A 115 -12.13 14.68 -11.27
C ILE A 115 -13.07 15.48 -10.36
N LYS A 116 -13.78 16.46 -10.93
CA LYS A 116 -14.77 17.27 -10.21
C LYS A 116 -16.14 17.14 -10.84
N LYS A 117 -17.16 17.01 -9.99
CA LYS A 117 -18.56 17.02 -10.43
C LYS A 117 -19.09 18.45 -10.39
N GLU A 118 -19.42 19.01 -11.55
CA GLU A 118 -19.99 20.35 -11.70
C GLU A 118 -21.29 20.26 -12.51
N LYS A 119 -22.39 20.81 -11.98
CA LYS A 119 -23.71 20.84 -12.64
C LYS A 119 -24.21 19.47 -13.12
N GLY A 120 -23.90 18.40 -12.38
CA GLY A 120 -24.32 17.03 -12.72
C GLY A 120 -23.39 16.27 -13.66
N PHE A 121 -22.34 16.89 -14.19
CA PHE A 121 -21.33 16.28 -15.09
C PHE A 121 -19.99 16.17 -14.39
N SER A 122 -19.24 15.11 -14.71
CA SER A 122 -17.86 14.94 -14.24
C SER A 122 -16.90 15.63 -15.22
N ASN A 123 -16.07 16.51 -14.69
CA ASN A 123 -15.03 17.21 -15.45
C ASN A 123 -13.66 16.73 -14.98
N VAL A 124 -12.77 16.47 -15.94
CA VAL A 124 -11.40 16.04 -15.69
C VAL A 124 -10.47 17.24 -15.87
N LYS A 125 -9.54 17.44 -14.92
CA LYS A 125 -8.46 18.44 -15.01
C LYS A 125 -7.13 17.74 -14.76
N TYR A 126 -6.18 18.01 -15.61
CA TYR A 126 -4.79 17.60 -15.50
C TYR A 126 -3.94 18.71 -14.87
#